data_3762f30959348501f4278c4c085262a4
#
_entry.id   3762f30959348501f4278c4c085262a4
#
_cell.length_a   1.000
_cell.length_b   1.000
_cell.length_c   1.000
_cell.angle_alpha   90.00
_cell.angle_beta   90.00
_cell.angle_gamma   90.00
#
_symmetry.space_group_name_H-M   'P 1'
#
loop_
_entity.id
_entity.type
_entity.pdbx_description
1 polymer ?
#
loop_
_entity_poly.entity_id
_entity_poly.type
_entity_poly.pdbx_seq_one_letter_code
_entity_poly.pdbx_strand_id
1 'polypeptide(L)'
;LTGITRGARGSSKAAHSNGATVTNTSSWTGWGSAAANTDSVTDPGLWSLDNLGSTLIALIHNGECFEWDGDATNATSTRATIISGAPTASRDMLVSTPDRHLVFFGTETTIGDKTTQDDMFIRFSSQEDINDYTPTAENTAGTQRLAAGSRIMGGKLGRNAIYIWTDTSLFTMRFVGQPFTFAFEQVGTNCGLIGMNAAVEVDGAA
;
A
#
# COMPACT_ATOMS: atom_id res chain seq x y z
N LEU A 1 -6.68 -25.67 36.55
CA LEU A 1 -6.67 -26.02 35.12
C LEU A 1 -6.61 -27.53 34.98
N THR A 2 -7.72 -28.17 34.76
CA THR A 2 -7.82 -29.61 34.47
C THR A 2 -7.86 -29.79 32.94
N GLY A 3 -7.10 -30.77 32.42
CA GLY A 3 -7.14 -31.12 31.01
C GLY A 3 -6.04 -30.52 30.11
N ILE A 4 -4.96 -29.99 30.70
CA ILE A 4 -3.81 -29.54 29.90
C ILE A 4 -3.00 -30.76 29.44
N THR A 5 -2.93 -30.96 28.11
CA THR A 5 -2.04 -31.96 27.50
C THR A 5 -0.69 -31.32 27.19
N ARG A 6 0.36 -31.72 27.90
CA ARG A 6 1.73 -31.26 27.62
C ARG A 6 2.31 -32.05 26.45
N GLY A 7 3.09 -31.34 25.60
CA GLY A 7 3.73 -31.98 24.45
C GLY A 7 2.77 -32.29 23.31
N ALA A 8 1.62 -31.66 23.22
CA ALA A 8 0.72 -31.77 22.09
C ALA A 8 1.37 -31.25 20.79
N ARG A 9 1.00 -31.87 19.66
CA ARG A 9 1.48 -31.49 18.32
C ARG A 9 3.00 -31.59 18.14
N GLY A 10 3.64 -32.56 18.77
CA GLY A 10 5.07 -32.85 18.60
C GLY A 10 6.01 -31.97 19.43
N SER A 11 5.50 -31.08 20.28
CA SER A 11 6.33 -30.36 21.22
C SER A 11 6.83 -31.26 22.35
N SER A 12 8.08 -31.04 22.81
CA SER A 12 8.63 -31.73 23.95
C SER A 12 8.00 -31.26 25.27
N LYS A 13 7.73 -32.19 26.19
CA LYS A 13 7.31 -31.84 27.55
C LYS A 13 8.47 -31.18 28.29
N ALA A 14 8.30 -29.96 28.74
CA ALA A 14 9.28 -29.24 29.55
C ALA A 14 8.69 -28.87 30.92
N ALA A 15 9.54 -28.84 31.94
CA ALA A 15 9.17 -28.25 33.23
C ALA A 15 9.14 -26.74 33.11
N HIS A 16 8.11 -26.13 33.68
CA HIS A 16 8.00 -24.67 33.74
C HIS A 16 8.26 -24.23 35.17
N SER A 17 8.94 -23.08 35.33
CA SER A 17 9.14 -22.46 36.65
C SER A 17 7.80 -21.99 37.22
N ASN A 18 7.76 -21.87 38.55
CA ASN A 18 6.63 -21.26 39.24
C ASN A 18 6.43 -19.83 38.74
N GLY A 19 5.22 -19.47 38.33
CA GLY A 19 4.93 -18.15 37.75
C GLY A 19 5.08 -18.08 36.20
N ALA A 20 5.41 -19.17 35.52
CA ALA A 20 5.43 -19.18 34.05
C ALA A 20 4.05 -18.77 33.49
N THR A 21 4.07 -17.82 32.53
CA THR A 21 2.86 -17.37 31.86
C THR A 21 2.27 -18.49 31.00
N VAL A 22 1.01 -18.81 31.22
CA VAL A 22 0.25 -19.72 30.38
C VAL A 22 -0.65 -18.90 29.47
N THR A 23 -0.38 -18.96 28.16
CA THR A 23 -1.22 -18.29 27.16
C THR A 23 -2.26 -19.27 26.64
N ASN A 24 -3.53 -18.89 26.72
CA ASN A 24 -4.60 -19.64 26.08
C ASN A 24 -4.59 -19.39 24.56
N THR A 25 -4.25 -20.40 23.79
CA THR A 25 -4.20 -20.35 22.33
C THR A 25 -5.41 -21.00 21.67
N SER A 26 -6.45 -21.30 22.43
CA SER A 26 -7.65 -21.96 21.89
C SER A 26 -8.39 -21.09 20.86
N SER A 27 -8.20 -19.77 20.93
CA SER A 27 -8.73 -18.82 19.95
C SER A 27 -7.77 -18.58 18.77
N TRP A 28 -6.56 -19.13 18.80
CA TRP A 28 -5.62 -18.98 17.71
C TRP A 28 -5.99 -19.93 16.59
N THR A 29 -6.16 -19.39 15.41
CA THR A 29 -6.39 -20.17 14.20
C THR A 29 -5.05 -20.55 13.59
N GLY A 30 -4.89 -21.83 13.25
CA GLY A 30 -3.73 -22.30 12.53
C GLY A 30 -3.86 -22.09 11.01
N TRP A 31 -2.83 -22.45 10.29
CA TRP A 31 -2.85 -22.49 8.83
C TRP A 31 -4.06 -23.32 8.34
N GLY A 32 -4.87 -22.72 7.45
CA GLY A 32 -6.07 -23.36 6.91
C GLY A 32 -7.34 -23.24 7.77
N SER A 33 -7.28 -22.56 8.91
CA SER A 33 -8.47 -22.24 9.71
C SER A 33 -8.85 -20.77 9.53
N ALA A 34 -10.11 -20.51 9.28
CA ALA A 34 -10.60 -19.13 9.22
C ALA A 34 -10.42 -18.43 10.58
N ALA A 35 -10.10 -17.16 10.58
CA ALA A 35 -10.09 -16.34 11.80
C ALA A 35 -11.51 -16.29 12.40
N ALA A 36 -11.60 -16.17 13.71
CA ALA A 36 -12.89 -16.14 14.40
C ALA A 36 -13.71 -14.87 14.16
N ASN A 37 -13.09 -13.82 13.62
CA ASN A 37 -13.74 -12.57 13.26
C ASN A 37 -14.18 -12.59 11.79
N THR A 38 -15.29 -11.97 11.52
CA THR A 38 -15.92 -11.87 10.20
C THR A 38 -15.14 -11.00 9.20
N ASP A 39 -14.11 -10.31 9.67
CA ASP A 39 -13.29 -9.40 8.86
C ASP A 39 -12.05 -10.06 8.25
N SER A 40 -11.91 -11.39 8.39
CA SER A 40 -10.81 -12.08 7.74
C SER A 40 -11.05 -12.16 6.23
N VAL A 41 -10.18 -11.51 5.47
CA VAL A 41 -10.12 -11.68 4.03
C VAL A 41 -9.68 -13.11 3.74
N THR A 42 -10.53 -13.88 3.07
CA THR A 42 -10.23 -15.28 2.72
C THR A 42 -9.27 -15.40 1.55
N ASP A 43 -9.13 -14.34 0.75
CA ASP A 43 -8.16 -14.28 -0.34
C ASP A 43 -6.83 -13.75 0.16
N PRO A 44 -5.70 -14.32 -0.29
CA PRO A 44 -4.40 -13.75 -0.01
C PRO A 44 -4.34 -12.36 -0.62
N GLY A 45 -4.24 -11.33 0.22
CA GLY A 45 -4.15 -9.94 -0.23
C GLY A 45 -2.89 -9.74 -1.07
N LEU A 46 -3.04 -9.02 -2.17
CA LEU A 46 -1.89 -8.47 -2.90
C LEU A 46 -1.41 -7.24 -2.15
N TRP A 47 -0.10 -7.15 -1.97
CA TRP A 47 0.53 -6.04 -1.30
C TRP A 47 1.38 -5.23 -2.27
N SER A 48 1.26 -3.91 -2.20
CA SER A 48 2.24 -2.98 -2.78
C SER A 48 3.10 -2.46 -1.64
N LEU A 49 4.41 -2.59 -1.78
CA LEU A 49 5.40 -2.23 -0.75
C LEU A 49 6.39 -1.25 -1.34
N ASP A 50 6.68 -0.18 -0.61
CA ASP A 50 7.70 0.81 -0.98
C ASP A 50 8.25 1.51 0.26
N ASN A 51 9.30 2.31 0.12
CA ASN A 51 9.94 2.99 1.23
C ASN A 51 10.00 4.51 1.02
N LEU A 52 9.66 5.25 2.06
CA LEU A 52 9.93 6.68 2.17
C LEU A 52 11.02 6.90 3.22
N GLY A 53 12.27 6.92 2.80
CA GLY A 53 13.41 6.91 3.72
C GLY A 53 13.47 5.58 4.48
N SER A 54 13.46 5.62 5.81
CA SER A 54 13.44 4.44 6.69
C SER A 54 12.05 3.89 6.97
N THR A 55 11.00 4.62 6.56
CA THR A 55 9.62 4.21 6.77
C THR A 55 9.16 3.30 5.63
N LEU A 56 8.79 2.07 5.98
CA LEU A 56 8.13 1.14 5.06
C LEU A 56 6.66 1.55 4.91
N ILE A 57 6.23 1.67 3.68
CA ILE A 57 4.84 1.90 3.31
C ILE A 57 4.27 0.61 2.70
N ALA A 58 3.10 0.19 3.15
CA ALA A 58 2.48 -1.06 2.73
C ALA A 58 0.99 -0.85 2.47
N LEU A 59 0.56 -1.09 1.24
CA LEU A 59 -0.84 -1.02 0.82
C LEU A 59 -1.38 -2.44 0.58
N ILE A 60 -2.54 -2.74 1.14
CA ILE A 60 -3.33 -3.89 0.72
C ILE A 60 -4.19 -3.50 -0.48
N HIS A 61 -4.13 -4.27 -1.56
CA HIS A 61 -4.96 -4.04 -2.75
C HIS A 61 -6.45 -3.90 -2.38
N ASN A 62 -7.08 -2.80 -2.80
CA ASN A 62 -8.43 -2.38 -2.41
C ASN A 62 -8.65 -2.21 -0.89
N GLY A 63 -7.60 -1.95 -0.15
CA GLY A 63 -7.62 -1.77 1.29
C GLY A 63 -6.84 -0.55 1.75
N GLU A 64 -6.54 -0.54 3.03
CA GLU A 64 -5.87 0.55 3.73
C GLU A 64 -4.36 0.51 3.53
N CYS A 65 -3.73 1.67 3.70
CA CYS A 65 -2.29 1.84 3.65
C CYS A 65 -1.71 1.96 5.05
N PHE A 66 -0.59 1.30 5.27
CA PHE A 66 0.09 1.22 6.55
C PHE A 66 1.50 1.78 6.45
N GLU A 67 1.98 2.33 7.54
CA GLU A 67 3.36 2.75 7.72
C GLU A 67 4.03 1.97 8.86
N TRP A 68 5.32 1.70 8.70
CA TRP A 68 6.15 1.15 9.75
C TRP A 68 7.51 1.83 9.75
N ASP A 69 7.83 2.49 10.86
CA ASP A 69 9.10 3.19 11.02
C ASP A 69 10.21 2.21 11.45
N GLY A 70 11.14 1.96 10.54
CA GLY A 70 12.29 1.08 10.76
C GLY A 70 13.35 1.66 11.69
N ASP A 71 13.39 2.98 11.88
CA ASP A 71 14.35 3.67 12.76
C ASP A 71 13.81 3.91 14.17
N ALA A 72 12.55 3.59 14.41
CA ALA A 72 11.98 3.72 15.75
C ALA A 72 12.74 2.85 16.77
N THR A 73 12.96 3.38 17.96
CA THR A 73 13.68 2.70 19.06
C THR A 73 13.12 1.30 19.36
N ASN A 74 11.84 1.08 19.11
CA ASN A 74 11.12 -0.17 19.35
C ASN A 74 10.62 -0.80 18.03
N ALA A 75 11.29 -0.57 16.89
CA ALA A 75 10.85 -1.04 15.57
C ALA A 75 10.52 -2.53 15.56
N THR A 76 11.32 -3.38 16.20
CA THR A 76 11.12 -4.83 16.26
C THR A 76 9.89 -5.27 17.07
N SER A 77 9.35 -4.40 17.92
CA SER A 77 8.17 -4.67 18.76
C SER A 77 6.95 -3.83 18.40
N THR A 78 7.12 -2.86 17.53
CA THR A 78 6.05 -1.97 17.08
C THR A 78 5.45 -2.51 15.78
N ARG A 79 4.13 -2.60 15.71
CA ARG A 79 3.42 -2.98 14.49
C ARG A 79 3.25 -1.78 13.57
N ALA A 80 3.09 -2.05 12.28
CA ALA A 80 2.65 -1.05 11.32
C ALA A 80 1.31 -0.43 11.74
N THR A 81 1.17 0.86 11.52
CA THR A 81 -0.03 1.65 11.81
C THR A 81 -0.65 2.15 10.50
N ILE A 82 -1.95 2.38 10.51
CA ILE A 82 -2.66 2.96 9.35
C ILE A 82 -2.19 4.40 9.19
N ILE A 83 -1.87 4.79 7.95
CA ILE A 83 -1.52 6.18 7.62
C ILE A 83 -2.78 7.04 7.76
N SER A 84 -2.71 8.03 8.65
CA SER A 84 -3.82 8.96 8.87
C SER A 84 -4.07 9.81 7.63
N GLY A 85 -5.33 9.98 7.26
CA GLY A 85 -5.69 10.80 6.09
C GLY A 85 -5.47 10.14 4.72
N ALA A 86 -4.83 8.98 4.65
CA ALA A 86 -4.70 8.22 3.40
C ALA A 86 -6.06 7.66 2.94
N PRO A 87 -6.22 7.40 1.63
CA PRO A 87 -7.37 6.69 1.12
C PRO A 87 -7.54 5.32 1.78
N THR A 88 -8.77 4.90 2.01
CA THR A 88 -9.09 3.61 2.64
C THR A 88 -9.29 2.48 1.63
N ALA A 89 -9.31 2.80 0.34
CA ALA A 89 -9.30 1.84 -0.75
C ALA A 89 -8.48 2.37 -1.94
N SER A 90 -7.46 1.62 -2.32
CA SER A 90 -6.60 1.91 -3.47
C SER A 90 -6.11 0.61 -4.09
N ARG A 91 -5.88 0.59 -5.41
CA ARG A 91 -5.42 -0.61 -6.11
C ARG A 91 -3.92 -0.83 -5.99
N ASP A 92 -3.16 0.25 -6.10
CA ASP A 92 -1.69 0.20 -6.08
C ASP A 92 -1.16 1.52 -5.50
N MET A 93 0.07 1.50 -5.06
CA MET A 93 0.77 2.69 -4.60
C MET A 93 2.25 2.62 -4.97
N LEU A 94 2.89 3.78 -5.01
CA LEU A 94 4.34 3.91 -5.06
C LEU A 94 4.78 5.19 -4.34
N VAL A 95 6.04 5.22 -3.95
CA VAL A 95 6.71 6.42 -3.45
C VAL A 95 7.51 7.06 -4.59
N SER A 96 7.22 8.33 -4.91
CA SER A 96 8.07 9.13 -5.78
C SER A 96 9.30 9.57 -4.99
N THR A 97 10.33 8.75 -5.00
CA THR A 97 11.54 8.96 -4.17
C THR A 97 12.23 10.30 -4.47
N PRO A 98 12.36 10.77 -5.74
CA PRO A 98 12.99 12.06 -6.02
C PRO A 98 12.19 13.24 -5.47
N ASP A 99 10.87 13.15 -5.51
CA ASP A 99 9.96 14.26 -5.19
C ASP A 99 9.30 14.09 -3.82
N ARG A 100 9.52 12.92 -3.19
CA ARG A 100 9.06 12.56 -1.84
C ARG A 100 7.56 12.72 -1.64
N HIS A 101 6.80 12.16 -2.59
CA HIS A 101 5.34 12.04 -2.53
C HIS A 101 4.92 10.57 -2.48
N LEU A 102 3.88 10.27 -1.73
CA LEU A 102 3.20 8.97 -1.79
C LEU A 102 2.04 9.07 -2.79
N VAL A 103 2.03 8.19 -3.78
CA VAL A 103 1.07 8.21 -4.88
C VAL A 103 0.21 6.98 -4.83
N PHE A 104 -1.12 7.15 -4.88
CA PHE A 104 -2.13 6.10 -4.92
C PHE A 104 -2.80 6.03 -6.29
N PHE A 105 -3.01 4.82 -6.79
CA PHE A 105 -3.64 4.54 -8.07
C PHE A 105 -4.96 3.79 -7.89
N GLY A 106 -5.97 4.14 -8.69
CA GLY A 106 -7.29 3.51 -8.61
C GLY A 106 -7.92 3.69 -7.24
N THR A 107 -7.98 4.91 -6.76
CA THR A 107 -8.33 5.25 -5.40
C THR A 107 -9.66 6.00 -5.27
N GLU A 108 -10.07 6.27 -4.06
CA GLU A 108 -11.28 7.02 -3.72
C GLU A 108 -11.23 8.47 -4.22
N THR A 109 -12.31 8.95 -4.78
CA THR A 109 -12.47 10.38 -5.08
C THR A 109 -12.77 11.18 -3.82
N THR A 110 -13.44 10.56 -2.84
CA THR A 110 -13.67 11.12 -1.50
C THR A 110 -12.99 10.21 -0.47
N ILE A 111 -11.97 10.72 0.21
CA ILE A 111 -11.21 9.96 1.21
C ILE A 111 -12.15 9.43 2.30
N GLY A 112 -12.00 8.15 2.64
CA GLY A 112 -12.79 7.47 3.66
C GLY A 112 -14.13 6.92 3.16
N ASP A 113 -14.45 7.12 1.88
CA ASP A 113 -15.66 6.55 1.28
C ASP A 113 -15.29 5.58 0.14
N LYS A 114 -15.16 4.31 0.48
CA LYS A 114 -14.81 3.22 -0.46
C LYS A 114 -15.78 3.09 -1.62
N THR A 115 -17.01 3.60 -1.49
CA THR A 115 -18.02 3.56 -2.57
C THR A 115 -17.71 4.54 -3.69
N THR A 116 -16.81 5.50 -3.45
CA THR A 116 -16.36 6.49 -4.42
C THR A 116 -15.06 6.09 -5.12
N GLN A 117 -14.59 4.85 -4.96
CA GLN A 117 -13.39 4.37 -5.63
C GLN A 117 -13.55 4.41 -7.15
N ASP A 118 -12.63 5.10 -7.82
CA ASP A 118 -12.55 5.18 -9.29
C ASP A 118 -11.22 4.57 -9.74
N ASP A 119 -11.29 3.53 -10.53
CA ASP A 119 -10.14 2.77 -11.02
C ASP A 119 -9.17 3.60 -11.89
N MET A 120 -9.59 4.78 -12.35
CA MET A 120 -8.77 5.71 -13.14
C MET A 120 -8.28 6.92 -12.36
N PHE A 121 -8.59 6.99 -11.06
CA PHE A 121 -8.27 8.14 -10.22
C PHE A 121 -6.93 7.97 -9.52
N ILE A 122 -6.13 9.03 -9.55
CA ILE A 122 -4.83 9.13 -8.88
C ILE A 122 -4.93 10.17 -7.79
N ARG A 123 -4.33 9.89 -6.66
CA ARG A 123 -4.16 10.83 -5.56
C ARG A 123 -2.72 10.77 -5.06
N PHE A 124 -2.13 11.91 -4.78
CA PHE A 124 -0.78 11.99 -4.22
C PHE A 124 -0.76 12.89 -2.99
N SER A 125 0.12 12.52 -2.05
CA SER A 125 0.31 13.25 -0.80
C SER A 125 0.93 14.63 -1.03
N SER A 126 0.93 15.45 0.00
CA SER A 126 1.86 16.60 0.06
C SER A 126 3.30 16.08 0.12
N GLN A 127 4.26 16.93 -0.33
CA GLN A 127 5.67 16.61 -0.29
C GLN A 127 6.14 16.42 1.15
N GLU A 128 6.85 15.32 1.42
CA GLU A 128 7.35 14.94 2.76
C GLU A 128 6.27 14.67 3.82
N ASP A 129 4.98 14.79 3.49
CA ASP A 129 3.88 14.56 4.42
C ASP A 129 2.93 13.47 3.89
N ILE A 130 3.08 12.26 4.43
CA ILE A 130 2.26 11.11 4.07
C ILE A 130 0.87 11.12 4.70
N ASN A 131 0.53 12.12 5.50
CA ASN A 131 -0.78 12.26 6.16
C ASN A 131 -1.68 13.30 5.48
N ASP A 132 -1.14 14.10 4.55
CA ASP A 132 -1.90 15.15 3.87
C ASP A 132 -2.15 14.83 2.39
N TYR A 133 -3.41 14.59 2.04
CA TYR A 133 -3.89 14.26 0.69
C TYR A 133 -4.98 15.21 0.19
N THR A 134 -5.28 16.26 0.94
CA THR A 134 -6.32 17.22 0.57
C THR A 134 -5.67 18.42 -0.15
N PRO A 135 -5.93 18.62 -1.47
CA PRO A 135 -5.33 19.72 -2.20
C PRO A 135 -5.73 21.08 -1.63
N THR A 136 -4.73 21.93 -1.36
CA THR A 136 -4.90 23.31 -0.95
C THR A 136 -3.96 24.22 -1.77
N ALA A 137 -4.10 25.54 -1.62
CA ALA A 137 -3.20 26.48 -2.28
C ALA A 137 -1.77 26.49 -1.68
N GLU A 138 -1.60 25.92 -0.49
CA GLU A 138 -0.36 25.99 0.29
C GLU A 138 0.43 24.68 0.30
N ASN A 139 -0.20 23.56 -0.05
CA ASN A 139 0.43 22.24 -0.10
C ASN A 139 0.67 21.76 -1.54
N THR A 140 1.31 20.60 -1.68
CA THR A 140 1.58 19.98 -2.98
C THR A 140 0.73 18.72 -3.20
N ALA A 141 -0.21 18.43 -2.31
CA ALA A 141 -1.16 17.36 -2.47
C ALA A 141 -2.05 17.58 -3.70
N GLY A 142 -2.45 16.52 -4.37
CA GLY A 142 -3.27 16.67 -5.55
C GLY A 142 -3.94 15.40 -6.01
N THR A 143 -4.76 15.55 -7.04
CA THR A 143 -5.51 14.47 -7.65
C THR A 143 -5.55 14.62 -9.16
N GLN A 144 -5.65 13.49 -9.87
CA GLN A 144 -5.83 13.46 -11.31
C GLN A 144 -6.63 12.23 -11.72
N ARG A 145 -7.57 12.39 -12.63
CA ARG A 145 -8.24 11.28 -13.29
C ARG A 145 -7.65 11.11 -14.69
N LEU A 146 -7.19 9.89 -15.03
CA LEU A 146 -6.70 9.60 -16.36
C LEU A 146 -7.86 9.45 -17.36
N ALA A 147 -7.61 9.87 -18.61
CA ALA A 147 -8.67 9.98 -19.62
C ALA A 147 -8.79 8.72 -20.51
N ALA A 148 -7.78 7.84 -20.58
CA ALA A 148 -7.78 6.69 -21.49
C ALA A 148 -7.52 5.38 -20.73
N GLY A 149 -8.43 4.43 -20.93
CA GLY A 149 -8.46 3.15 -20.23
C GLY A 149 -9.73 2.98 -19.41
N SER A 150 -9.89 1.81 -18.81
CA SER A 150 -10.97 1.52 -17.87
C SER A 150 -10.49 1.40 -16.42
N ARG A 151 -9.21 1.09 -16.23
CA ARG A 151 -8.57 1.02 -14.92
C ARG A 151 -7.05 1.17 -15.01
N ILE A 152 -6.45 1.70 -13.98
CA ILE A 152 -5.00 1.72 -13.80
C ILE A 152 -4.57 0.32 -13.34
N MET A 153 -3.58 -0.23 -14.04
CA MET A 153 -3.02 -1.55 -13.75
C MET A 153 -1.85 -1.48 -12.78
N GLY A 154 -1.12 -0.36 -12.75
CA GLY A 154 -0.02 -0.11 -11.83
C GLY A 154 0.89 1.01 -12.30
N GLY A 155 1.75 1.45 -11.39
CA GLY A 155 2.78 2.46 -11.61
C GLY A 155 4.18 1.92 -11.38
N LYS A 156 5.17 2.46 -12.09
CA LYS A 156 6.60 2.23 -11.84
C LYS A 156 7.37 3.53 -11.88
N LEU A 157 8.24 3.69 -10.90
CA LEU A 157 9.15 4.83 -10.86
C LEU A 157 10.26 4.61 -11.89
N GLY A 158 10.36 5.51 -12.87
CA GLY A 158 11.44 5.55 -13.83
C GLY A 158 12.43 6.68 -13.53
N ARG A 159 13.48 6.81 -14.34
CA ARG A 159 14.55 7.79 -14.12
C ARG A 159 14.05 9.24 -14.02
N ASN A 160 13.10 9.64 -14.90
CA ASN A 160 12.65 11.03 -15.03
C ASN A 160 11.15 11.20 -14.90
N ALA A 161 10.40 10.13 -14.68
CA ALA A 161 8.96 10.14 -14.59
C ALA A 161 8.44 8.87 -13.90
N ILE A 162 7.25 8.93 -13.39
CA ILE A 162 6.48 7.75 -13.02
C ILE A 162 5.72 7.30 -14.27
N TYR A 163 5.90 6.05 -14.66
CA TYR A 163 5.15 5.42 -15.74
C TYR A 163 3.90 4.77 -15.16
N ILE A 164 2.74 5.12 -15.71
CA ILE A 164 1.45 4.64 -15.23
C ILE A 164 0.75 3.92 -16.38
N TRP A 165 0.53 2.64 -16.21
CA TRP A 165 -0.20 1.84 -17.20
C TRP A 165 -1.65 1.69 -16.80
N THR A 166 -2.50 1.90 -17.80
CA THR A 166 -3.88 1.44 -17.77
C THR A 166 -3.99 0.07 -18.47
N ASP A 167 -5.17 -0.44 -18.57
CA ASP A 167 -5.47 -1.65 -19.36
C ASP A 167 -5.24 -1.47 -20.87
N THR A 168 -5.15 -0.22 -21.38
CA THR A 168 -5.01 0.09 -22.80
C THR A 168 -3.89 1.05 -23.16
N SER A 169 -3.44 1.87 -22.22
CA SER A 169 -2.59 3.03 -22.49
C SER A 169 -1.47 3.19 -21.49
N LEU A 170 -0.45 3.93 -21.86
CA LEU A 170 0.66 4.34 -21.03
C LEU A 170 0.64 5.87 -20.83
N PHE A 171 0.75 6.27 -19.58
CA PHE A 171 0.91 7.66 -19.17
C PHE A 171 2.24 7.88 -18.47
N THR A 172 2.74 9.10 -18.53
CA THR A 172 3.82 9.59 -17.68
C THR A 172 3.30 10.62 -16.71
N MET A 173 3.78 10.56 -15.48
CA MET A 173 3.57 11.55 -14.42
C MET A 173 4.91 12.13 -14.05
N ARG A 174 5.10 13.43 -14.26
CA ARG A 174 6.38 14.14 -14.03
C ARG A 174 6.16 15.25 -13.03
N PHE A 175 7.10 15.35 -12.09
CA PHE A 175 7.11 16.50 -11.19
C PHE A 175 7.46 17.78 -11.94
N VAL A 176 6.62 18.80 -11.82
CA VAL A 176 6.79 20.11 -12.48
C VAL A 176 6.80 21.25 -11.47
N GLY A 177 6.53 20.95 -10.20
CA GLY A 177 6.44 21.96 -9.15
C GLY A 177 5.13 22.74 -9.18
N GLN A 178 5.02 23.68 -8.24
CA GLN A 178 3.81 24.51 -8.11
C GLN A 178 3.59 25.37 -9.38
N PRO A 179 2.31 25.63 -9.76
CA PRO A 179 1.09 25.32 -9.01
C PRO A 179 0.50 23.90 -9.27
N PHE A 180 1.05 23.13 -10.18
CA PHE A 180 0.43 21.87 -10.63
C PHE A 180 1.00 20.62 -9.97
N THR A 181 2.10 20.71 -9.25
CA THR A 181 2.88 19.62 -8.65
C THR A 181 3.33 18.57 -9.68
N PHE A 182 2.40 17.89 -10.34
CA PHE A 182 2.69 16.91 -11.38
C PHE A 182 1.98 17.22 -12.69
N ALA A 183 2.66 16.97 -13.79
CA ALA A 183 2.09 16.94 -15.15
C ALA A 183 1.85 15.51 -15.59
N PHE A 184 0.72 15.28 -16.24
CA PHE A 184 0.32 13.98 -16.76
C PHE A 184 0.23 14.03 -18.28
N GLU A 185 0.87 13.07 -18.95
CA GLU A 185 0.89 12.99 -20.40
C GLU A 185 0.66 11.55 -20.86
N GLN A 186 -0.23 11.34 -21.81
CA GLN A 186 -0.40 10.06 -22.46
C GLN A 186 0.68 9.89 -23.54
N VAL A 187 1.57 8.92 -23.34
CA VAL A 187 2.71 8.66 -24.23
C VAL A 187 2.54 7.41 -25.10
N GLY A 188 1.54 6.58 -24.80
CA GLY A 188 1.28 5.38 -25.56
C GLY A 188 -0.18 4.98 -25.60
N THR A 189 -0.59 4.38 -26.71
CA THR A 189 -1.90 3.78 -26.92
C THR A 189 -1.73 2.32 -27.33
N ASN A 190 -2.70 1.47 -26.98
CA ASN A 190 -2.63 0.02 -27.22
C ASN A 190 -1.38 -0.67 -26.64
N CYS A 191 -0.90 -0.16 -25.51
CA CYS A 191 0.26 -0.65 -24.77
C CYS A 191 -0.04 -0.83 -23.27
N GLY A 192 -1.28 -1.21 -22.95
CA GLY A 192 -1.69 -1.47 -21.58
C GLY A 192 -1.04 -2.72 -20.96
N LEU A 193 -1.14 -2.85 -19.64
CA LEU A 193 -0.68 -4.03 -18.93
C LEU A 193 -1.83 -5.01 -18.64
N ILE A 194 -1.48 -6.30 -18.61
CA ILE A 194 -2.41 -7.36 -18.22
C ILE A 194 -2.52 -7.51 -16.69
N GLY A 195 -1.55 -7.04 -15.94
CA GLY A 195 -1.50 -7.13 -14.46
C GLY A 195 -0.50 -6.15 -13.85
N MET A 196 -0.69 -5.83 -12.57
CA MET A 196 0.07 -4.81 -11.85
C MET A 196 1.59 -5.10 -11.74
N ASN A 197 2.01 -6.36 -11.82
CA ASN A 197 3.41 -6.77 -11.78
C ASN A 197 3.97 -7.17 -13.14
N ALA A 198 3.27 -6.84 -14.24
CA ALA A 198 3.68 -7.20 -15.60
C ALA A 198 4.72 -6.24 -16.19
N ALA A 199 5.06 -5.14 -15.53
CA ALA A 199 6.11 -4.22 -15.92
C ALA A 199 7.25 -4.20 -14.92
N VAL A 200 8.49 -4.11 -15.42
CA VAL A 200 9.70 -3.89 -14.65
C VAL A 200 10.53 -2.83 -15.35
N GLU A 201 11.07 -1.90 -14.60
CA GLU A 201 12.10 -1.00 -15.09
C GLU A 201 13.47 -1.65 -14.91
N VAL A 202 14.29 -1.59 -15.95
CA VAL A 202 15.69 -2.02 -15.90
C VAL A 202 16.56 -0.79 -16.11
N ASP A 203 17.45 -0.52 -15.18
CA ASP A 203 18.32 0.65 -15.23
C ASP A 203 19.15 0.66 -16.52
N GLY A 204 18.98 1.72 -17.30
CA GLY A 204 19.68 1.92 -18.57
C GLY A 204 18.96 1.43 -19.83
N ALA A 205 17.78 0.83 -19.75
CA ALA A 205 16.92 0.59 -20.89
C ALA A 205 15.95 1.78 -21.05
N ALA A 206 16.18 2.59 -22.08
CA ALA A 206 15.24 3.58 -22.60
C ALA A 206 14.54 2.96 -23.82
#